data_b14a68ed7353c34beab74e46db592b8d
#
_entry.id   b14a68ed7353c34beab74e46db592b8d
#
_cell.length_a   1.000
_cell.length_b   1.000
_cell.length_c   1.000
_cell.angle_alpha   90.00
_cell.angle_beta   90.00
_cell.angle_gamma   90.00
#
_symmetry.space_group_name_H-M   'P 1'
#
loop_
_entity.id
_entity.type
_entity.pdbx_description
1 polymer ?
#
loop_
_entity_poly.entity_id
_entity_poly.type
_entity_poly.pdbx_seq_one_letter_code
_entity_poly.pdbx_strand_id
1 'polypeptide(L)'
;QARILTVSEIFTHSSNIGAAKIALDFGTDYHKSFLKKLGLLDPVSTQIQNLPSSSIPVDWKEINTITISYGHGIAVSPLHAAVAGAPLFNGGRLVQPSFIKVENDSNTIYKQVLEPSTSEKIKKLMYMNVVDGSATRASVDGIFVGGKTGTANKLVGGSYDKDTRRTTFMGAFPLDKPKYIMFLLLDEPKPTENSHGLATAGWNVAPTFSNIVRRIAPMLDIKPSSIERLYDYDQIVVASN
;
A
#
# COMPACT_ATOMS: atom_id res chain seq x y z
N GLN A 1 14.31 20.52 18.27
CA GLN A 1 13.80 21.28 17.10
C GLN A 1 12.98 20.34 16.25
N ALA A 2 11.78 20.76 15.83
CA ALA A 2 10.98 19.99 14.89
C ALA A 2 11.72 19.97 13.53
N ARG A 3 12.03 18.77 13.03
CA ARG A 3 12.66 18.60 11.72
C ARG A 3 11.60 18.82 10.63
N ILE A 4 11.94 19.59 9.61
CA ILE A 4 11.14 19.69 8.39
C ILE A 4 11.43 18.45 7.55
N LEU A 5 10.39 17.75 7.12
CA LEU A 5 10.48 16.57 6.26
C LEU A 5 10.02 16.92 4.84
N THR A 6 10.72 16.42 3.86
CA THR A 6 10.25 16.38 2.46
C THR A 6 9.09 15.41 2.31
N VAL A 7 8.35 15.47 1.19
CA VAL A 7 7.26 14.51 0.91
C VAL A 7 7.79 13.07 0.85
N SER A 8 8.98 12.87 0.28
CA SER A 8 9.64 11.56 0.24
C SER A 8 9.94 11.03 1.64
N GLU A 9 10.48 11.86 2.53
CA GLU A 9 10.73 11.49 3.92
C GLU A 9 9.45 11.24 4.71
N ILE A 10 8.39 12.03 4.49
CA ILE A 10 7.07 11.78 5.08
C ILE A 10 6.58 10.37 4.73
N PHE A 11 6.76 9.98 3.46
CA PHE A 11 6.35 8.67 2.96
C PHE A 11 7.22 7.53 3.52
N THR A 12 8.54 7.62 3.40
CA THR A 12 9.49 6.56 3.80
C THR A 12 9.54 6.35 5.31
N HIS A 13 9.49 7.44 6.10
CA HIS A 13 9.41 7.37 7.55
C HIS A 13 7.99 7.15 8.08
N SER A 14 6.98 7.12 7.20
CA SER A 14 5.57 6.94 7.60
C SER A 14 5.11 7.97 8.64
N SER A 15 5.38 9.25 8.38
CA SER A 15 5.04 10.34 9.30
C SER A 15 3.54 10.61 9.32
N ASN A 16 2.86 10.27 10.42
CA ASN A 16 1.43 10.57 10.59
C ASN A 16 1.15 12.07 10.55
N ILE A 17 2.02 12.88 11.18
CA ILE A 17 1.88 14.34 11.19
C ILE A 17 2.03 14.90 9.77
N GLY A 18 2.99 14.40 8.99
CA GLY A 18 3.18 14.82 7.62
C GLY A 18 1.99 14.46 6.73
N ALA A 19 1.49 13.22 6.82
CA ALA A 19 0.31 12.78 6.09
C ALA A 19 -0.94 13.61 6.44
N ALA A 20 -1.15 13.88 7.73
CA ALA A 20 -2.27 14.70 8.21
C ALA A 20 -2.21 16.14 7.66
N LYS A 21 -1.03 16.78 7.69
CA LYS A 21 -0.85 18.12 7.13
C LYS A 21 -1.14 18.18 5.64
N ILE A 22 -0.63 17.21 4.85
CA ILE A 22 -0.90 17.12 3.41
C ILE A 22 -2.42 16.97 3.15
N ALA A 23 -3.10 16.10 3.91
CA ALA A 23 -4.54 15.89 3.74
C ALA A 23 -5.36 17.13 4.11
N LEU A 24 -4.96 17.87 5.14
CA LEU A 24 -5.60 19.13 5.53
C LEU A 24 -5.41 20.22 4.48
N ASP A 25 -4.23 20.28 3.85
CA ASP A 25 -3.90 21.24 2.80
C ASP A 25 -4.83 21.07 1.57
N PHE A 26 -5.16 19.80 1.24
CA PHE A 26 -6.13 19.49 0.19
C PHE A 26 -7.59 19.70 0.60
N GLY A 27 -7.88 19.65 1.88
CA GLY A 27 -9.21 19.77 2.46
C GLY A 27 -10.04 18.48 2.44
N THR A 28 -11.08 18.49 3.26
CA THR A 28 -11.90 17.31 3.55
C THR A 28 -12.64 16.77 2.33
N ASP A 29 -13.25 17.66 1.55
CA ASP A 29 -14.05 17.26 0.39
C ASP A 29 -13.17 16.65 -0.72
N TYR A 30 -12.02 17.23 -0.96
CA TYR A 30 -11.05 16.68 -1.91
C TYR A 30 -10.57 15.30 -1.46
N HIS A 31 -10.15 15.16 -0.19
CA HIS A 31 -9.67 13.89 0.36
C HIS A 31 -10.72 12.79 0.23
N LYS A 32 -11.96 13.08 0.65
CA LYS A 32 -13.08 12.12 0.54
C LYS A 32 -13.36 11.74 -0.92
N SER A 33 -13.43 12.71 -1.83
CA SER A 33 -13.67 12.47 -3.25
C SER A 33 -12.56 11.66 -3.89
N PHE A 34 -11.31 11.88 -3.50
CA PHE A 34 -10.15 11.13 -3.98
C PHE A 34 -10.18 9.67 -3.54
N LEU A 35 -10.49 9.39 -2.27
CA LEU A 35 -10.65 8.01 -1.78
C LEU A 35 -11.81 7.28 -2.48
N LYS A 36 -12.91 8.01 -2.75
CA LYS A 36 -14.02 7.48 -3.55
C LYS A 36 -13.57 7.18 -4.99
N LYS A 37 -12.81 8.08 -5.62
CA LYS A 37 -12.26 7.89 -6.97
C LYS A 37 -11.38 6.64 -7.05
N LEU A 38 -10.64 6.29 -5.99
CA LEU A 38 -9.85 5.07 -5.86
C LEU A 38 -10.70 3.83 -5.53
N GLY A 39 -12.00 3.95 -5.35
CA GLY A 39 -12.89 2.82 -5.06
C GLY A 39 -12.88 2.36 -3.60
N LEU A 40 -12.26 3.12 -2.68
CA LEU A 40 -12.18 2.73 -1.26
C LEU A 40 -13.49 2.93 -0.49
N LEU A 41 -14.38 3.78 -0.98
CA LEU A 41 -15.61 4.13 -0.26
C LEU A 41 -16.86 3.44 -0.84
N ASP A 42 -16.75 2.84 -2.00
CA ASP A 42 -17.84 2.14 -2.68
C ASP A 42 -17.65 0.61 -2.60
N PRO A 43 -18.71 -0.21 -2.68
CA PRO A 43 -18.59 -1.66 -2.74
C PRO A 43 -17.75 -2.11 -3.94
N VAL A 44 -16.90 -3.13 -3.76
CA VAL A 44 -16.17 -3.74 -4.88
C VAL A 44 -17.13 -4.63 -5.68
N SER A 45 -17.27 -4.32 -6.97
CA SER A 45 -18.08 -5.13 -7.88
C SER A 45 -17.26 -6.33 -8.37
N THR A 46 -17.74 -7.54 -8.05
CA THR A 46 -17.16 -8.82 -8.50
C THR A 46 -18.27 -9.85 -8.67
N GLN A 47 -17.90 -11.09 -9.08
CA GLN A 47 -18.81 -12.22 -9.12
C GLN A 47 -19.13 -12.81 -7.74
N ILE A 48 -18.37 -12.44 -6.70
CA ILE A 48 -18.65 -12.84 -5.31
C ILE A 48 -19.73 -11.93 -4.75
N GLN A 49 -20.84 -12.54 -4.35
CA GLN A 49 -21.95 -11.84 -3.71
C GLN A 49 -21.64 -11.54 -2.23
N ASN A 50 -22.31 -10.51 -1.68
CA ASN A 50 -22.25 -10.17 -0.26
C ASN A 50 -20.83 -9.82 0.26
N LEU A 51 -19.99 -9.22 -0.59
CA LEU A 51 -18.73 -8.64 -0.08
C LEU A 51 -19.04 -7.52 0.92
N PRO A 52 -18.33 -7.45 2.04
CA PRO A 52 -18.56 -6.41 3.02
C PRO A 52 -18.27 -5.03 2.43
N SER A 53 -19.15 -4.08 2.68
CA SER A 53 -18.93 -2.67 2.36
C SER A 53 -17.86 -2.07 3.28
N SER A 54 -17.22 -1.02 2.82
CA SER A 54 -16.31 -0.23 3.65
C SER A 54 -17.06 0.40 4.82
N SER A 55 -16.49 0.35 6.02
CA SER A 55 -16.99 1.12 7.17
C SER A 55 -16.36 2.50 7.12
N ILE A 56 -17.21 3.52 6.95
CA ILE A 56 -16.80 4.92 6.81
C ILE A 56 -17.57 5.79 7.82
N PRO A 57 -17.01 6.94 8.23
CA PRO A 57 -17.73 7.89 9.07
C PRO A 57 -19.02 8.36 8.40
N VAL A 58 -20.14 8.34 9.14
CA VAL A 58 -21.44 8.86 8.65
C VAL A 58 -21.35 10.36 8.45
N ASP A 59 -20.82 11.08 9.45
CA ASP A 59 -20.54 12.51 9.41
C ASP A 59 -19.01 12.71 9.31
N TRP A 60 -18.53 12.93 8.08
CA TRP A 60 -17.11 13.06 7.80
C TRP A 60 -16.63 14.49 8.11
N LYS A 61 -15.95 14.65 9.22
CA LYS A 61 -15.37 15.91 9.70
C LYS A 61 -13.87 15.99 9.39
N GLU A 62 -13.28 17.15 9.62
CA GLU A 62 -11.84 17.37 9.47
C GLU A 62 -11.00 16.38 10.27
N ILE A 63 -11.41 16.05 11.51
CA ILE A 63 -10.72 15.04 12.31
C ILE A 63 -10.69 13.65 11.64
N ASN A 64 -11.72 13.31 10.87
CA ASN A 64 -11.74 12.07 10.10
C ASN A 64 -10.74 12.13 8.93
N THR A 65 -10.63 13.27 8.25
CA THR A 65 -9.61 13.51 7.23
C THR A 65 -8.21 13.32 7.81
N ILE A 66 -7.93 13.90 8.97
CA ILE A 66 -6.66 13.73 9.69
C ILE A 66 -6.38 12.26 9.96
N THR A 67 -7.30 11.55 10.61
CA THR A 67 -7.08 10.16 11.03
C THR A 67 -6.99 9.20 9.84
N ILE A 68 -7.82 9.38 8.83
CA ILE A 68 -7.85 8.54 7.64
C ILE A 68 -6.57 8.70 6.80
N SER A 69 -5.97 9.89 6.78
CA SER A 69 -4.74 10.15 6.02
C SER A 69 -3.56 9.25 6.41
N TYR A 70 -3.54 8.76 7.63
CA TYR A 70 -2.53 7.82 8.12
C TYR A 70 -3.10 6.44 8.47
N GLY A 71 -4.32 6.12 8.01
CA GLY A 71 -4.85 4.75 8.02
C GLY A 71 -5.77 4.39 9.19
N HIS A 72 -6.36 5.37 9.89
CA HIS A 72 -7.34 5.15 10.96
C HIS A 72 -8.69 5.78 10.59
N GLY A 73 -9.79 5.25 11.15
CA GLY A 73 -11.13 5.83 10.97
C GLY A 73 -11.95 5.32 9.80
N ILE A 74 -11.37 4.48 8.93
CA ILE A 74 -12.12 3.65 7.95
C ILE A 74 -11.67 2.21 8.06
N ALA A 75 -12.57 1.28 7.73
CA ALA A 75 -12.22 -0.13 7.57
C ALA A 75 -12.62 -0.61 6.18
N VAL A 76 -11.69 -1.22 5.48
CA VAL A 76 -11.86 -1.75 4.13
C VAL A 76 -11.45 -3.21 4.10
N SER A 77 -12.02 -4.01 3.20
CA SER A 77 -11.57 -5.40 3.02
C SER A 77 -10.19 -5.44 2.36
N PRO A 78 -9.42 -6.54 2.51
CA PRO A 78 -8.17 -6.74 1.78
C PRO A 78 -8.32 -6.59 0.26
N LEU A 79 -9.46 -7.02 -0.29
CA LEU A 79 -9.76 -6.84 -1.71
C LEU A 79 -9.91 -5.37 -2.11
N HIS A 80 -10.63 -4.56 -1.30
CA HIS A 80 -10.70 -3.11 -1.52
C HIS A 80 -9.31 -2.48 -1.53
N ALA A 81 -8.47 -2.82 -0.55
CA ALA A 81 -7.13 -2.30 -0.46
C ALA A 81 -6.27 -2.68 -1.69
N ALA A 82 -6.34 -3.92 -2.15
CA ALA A 82 -5.61 -4.38 -3.33
C ALA A 82 -6.10 -3.68 -4.61
N VAL A 83 -7.41 -3.55 -4.79
CA VAL A 83 -8.03 -2.88 -5.96
C VAL A 83 -7.66 -1.39 -5.99
N ALA A 84 -7.82 -0.69 -4.87
CA ALA A 84 -7.47 0.72 -4.76
C ALA A 84 -5.96 0.99 -4.84
N GLY A 85 -5.14 0.01 -4.49
CA GLY A 85 -3.69 0.06 -4.62
C GLY A 85 -3.19 -0.15 -6.05
N ALA A 86 -3.91 -0.87 -6.89
CA ALA A 86 -3.48 -1.18 -8.25
C ALA A 86 -3.14 0.05 -9.11
N PRO A 87 -3.91 1.17 -9.07
CA PRO A 87 -3.57 2.40 -9.78
C PRO A 87 -2.21 3.00 -9.44
N LEU A 88 -1.70 2.74 -8.24
CA LEU A 88 -0.40 3.25 -7.80
C LEU A 88 0.77 2.63 -8.58
N PHE A 89 0.54 1.47 -9.23
CA PHE A 89 1.60 0.68 -9.87
C PHE A 89 1.40 0.46 -11.37
N ASN A 90 0.18 0.65 -11.91
CA ASN A 90 -0.19 0.25 -13.26
C ASN A 90 -0.46 1.41 -14.23
N GLY A 91 0.10 2.59 -13.96
CA GLY A 91 -0.15 3.79 -14.76
C GLY A 91 -1.48 4.48 -14.43
N GLY A 92 -2.00 4.30 -13.23
CA GLY A 92 -3.18 5.02 -12.73
C GLY A 92 -4.52 4.41 -13.05
N ARG A 93 -4.57 3.13 -13.45
CA ARG A 93 -5.79 2.44 -13.88
C ARG A 93 -6.43 1.66 -12.72
N LEU A 94 -7.62 2.06 -12.31
CA LEU A 94 -8.46 1.28 -11.40
C LEU A 94 -9.12 0.16 -12.19
N VAL A 95 -8.77 -1.08 -11.88
CA VAL A 95 -9.22 -2.28 -12.59
C VAL A 95 -10.41 -2.89 -11.86
N GLN A 96 -11.46 -3.28 -12.58
CA GLN A 96 -12.53 -4.06 -12.00
C GLN A 96 -12.04 -5.50 -11.76
N PRO A 97 -12.02 -5.98 -10.50
CA PRO A 97 -11.53 -7.32 -10.23
C PRO A 97 -12.50 -8.40 -10.72
N SER A 98 -11.95 -9.51 -11.19
CA SER A 98 -12.72 -10.69 -11.61
C SER A 98 -12.09 -11.94 -11.03
N PHE A 99 -12.93 -12.85 -10.52
CA PHE A 99 -12.56 -14.20 -10.13
C PHE A 99 -12.77 -15.21 -11.28
N ILE A 100 -13.39 -14.75 -12.37
CA ILE A 100 -13.51 -15.52 -13.60
C ILE A 100 -12.35 -15.10 -14.52
N LYS A 101 -11.68 -16.10 -15.10
CA LYS A 101 -10.59 -15.85 -16.05
C LYS A 101 -11.09 -15.01 -17.22
N VAL A 102 -10.42 -13.92 -17.49
CA VAL A 102 -10.64 -13.08 -18.67
C VAL A 102 -9.73 -13.59 -19.78
N GLU A 103 -10.30 -14.01 -20.91
CA GLU A 103 -9.54 -14.64 -21.99
C GLU A 103 -8.68 -13.63 -22.76
N ASN A 104 -9.12 -12.37 -22.85
CA ASN A 104 -8.42 -11.30 -23.56
C ASN A 104 -8.31 -10.06 -22.71
N ASP A 105 -7.13 -9.45 -22.65
CA ASP A 105 -6.88 -8.20 -21.93
C ASP A 105 -7.79 -7.04 -22.40
N SER A 106 -8.25 -7.07 -23.65
CA SER A 106 -9.21 -6.10 -24.21
C SER A 106 -10.57 -6.10 -23.49
N ASN A 107 -10.92 -7.18 -22.81
CA ASN A 107 -12.15 -7.30 -22.03
C ASN A 107 -11.99 -6.83 -20.58
N THR A 108 -10.79 -6.42 -20.18
CA THR A 108 -10.56 -5.89 -18.85
C THR A 108 -11.13 -4.48 -18.72
N ILE A 109 -12.11 -4.32 -17.84
CA ILE A 109 -12.73 -3.01 -17.57
C ILE A 109 -11.83 -2.26 -16.59
N TYR A 110 -11.42 -1.06 -16.98
CA TYR A 110 -10.68 -0.17 -16.10
C TYR A 110 -11.11 1.29 -16.25
N LYS A 111 -10.85 2.09 -15.21
CA LYS A 111 -11.07 3.53 -15.19
C LYS A 111 -9.75 4.24 -14.87
N GLN A 112 -9.36 5.24 -15.66
CA GLN A 112 -8.22 6.08 -15.34
C GLN A 112 -8.55 6.97 -14.13
N VAL A 113 -7.84 6.79 -13.03
CA VAL A 113 -8.07 7.49 -11.76
C VAL A 113 -6.87 8.34 -11.31
N LEU A 114 -5.68 8.02 -11.80
CA LEU A 114 -4.46 8.81 -11.60
C LEU A 114 -3.80 9.06 -12.96
N GLU A 115 -3.05 10.15 -13.04
CA GLU A 115 -2.16 10.37 -14.17
C GLU A 115 -1.04 9.31 -14.18
N PRO A 116 -0.62 8.81 -15.35
CA PRO A 116 0.49 7.84 -15.43
C PRO A 116 1.76 8.35 -14.74
N SER A 117 2.08 9.63 -14.89
CA SER A 117 3.23 10.26 -14.24
C SER A 117 3.14 10.24 -12.71
N THR A 118 1.94 10.34 -12.14
CA THR A 118 1.71 10.21 -10.70
C THR A 118 1.97 8.79 -10.23
N SER A 119 1.48 7.78 -10.97
CA SER A 119 1.76 6.38 -10.68
C SER A 119 3.27 6.09 -10.69
N GLU A 120 4.01 6.62 -11.66
CA GLU A 120 5.48 6.48 -11.72
C GLU A 120 6.18 7.11 -10.51
N LYS A 121 5.77 8.32 -10.08
CA LYS A 121 6.31 8.97 -8.89
C LYS A 121 6.04 8.15 -7.62
N ILE A 122 4.83 7.61 -7.48
CA ILE A 122 4.47 6.76 -6.33
C ILE A 122 5.26 5.44 -6.36
N LYS A 123 5.46 4.82 -7.51
CA LYS A 123 6.31 3.61 -7.62
C LYS A 123 7.72 3.87 -7.10
N LYS A 124 8.31 5.03 -7.41
CA LYS A 124 9.62 5.41 -6.87
C LYS A 124 9.61 5.51 -5.36
N LEU A 125 8.61 6.19 -4.78
CA LEU A 125 8.45 6.28 -3.33
C LEU A 125 8.26 4.90 -2.67
N MET A 126 7.49 4.01 -3.31
CA MET A 126 7.29 2.64 -2.84
C MET A 126 8.59 1.84 -2.88
N TYR A 127 9.43 2.02 -3.91
CA TYR A 127 10.75 1.42 -4.00
C TYR A 127 11.68 1.95 -2.91
N MET A 128 11.80 3.28 -2.77
CA MET A 128 12.61 3.91 -1.72
C MET A 128 12.25 3.38 -0.33
N ASN A 129 10.97 3.16 -0.07
CA ASN A 129 10.53 2.62 1.22
C ASN A 129 11.00 1.17 1.47
N VAL A 130 11.24 0.39 0.42
CA VAL A 130 11.80 -0.97 0.52
C VAL A 130 13.33 -0.94 0.59
N VAL A 131 13.98 0.04 -0.05
CA VAL A 131 15.46 0.16 -0.01
C VAL A 131 15.94 0.75 1.31
N ASP A 132 15.32 1.85 1.76
CA ASP A 132 15.80 2.64 2.93
C ASP A 132 14.67 3.16 3.82
N GLY A 133 13.51 2.50 3.83
CA GLY A 133 12.36 2.92 4.63
C GLY A 133 11.89 1.88 5.64
N SER A 134 10.63 2.01 6.02
CA SER A 134 9.98 1.12 6.99
C SER A 134 9.76 -0.32 6.48
N ALA A 135 10.04 -0.58 5.20
CA ALA A 135 9.75 -1.85 4.53
C ALA A 135 11.00 -2.60 4.04
N THR A 136 12.17 -2.32 4.56
CA THR A 136 13.43 -2.94 4.10
C THR A 136 13.41 -4.47 4.11
N ARG A 137 12.68 -5.08 5.05
CA ARG A 137 12.52 -6.54 5.13
C ARG A 137 11.58 -7.16 4.10
N ALA A 138 10.91 -6.33 3.27
CA ALA A 138 10.14 -6.80 2.13
C ALA A 138 11.01 -7.02 0.87
N SER A 139 12.29 -6.64 0.90
CA SER A 139 13.23 -6.83 -0.20
C SER A 139 13.36 -8.29 -0.60
N VAL A 140 13.52 -8.53 -1.89
CA VAL A 140 13.74 -9.86 -2.48
C VAL A 140 14.90 -9.78 -3.45
N ASP A 141 15.91 -10.61 -3.23
CA ASP A 141 17.11 -10.63 -4.07
C ASP A 141 16.73 -10.92 -5.54
N GLY A 142 17.21 -10.07 -6.42
CA GLY A 142 16.98 -10.19 -7.87
C GLY A 142 15.57 -9.82 -8.33
N ILE A 143 14.67 -9.38 -7.47
CA ILE A 143 13.32 -8.95 -7.85
C ILE A 143 13.05 -7.55 -7.31
N PHE A 144 12.73 -6.61 -8.18
CA PHE A 144 12.29 -5.29 -7.74
C PHE A 144 10.95 -5.39 -7.03
N VAL A 145 10.92 -4.90 -5.81
CA VAL A 145 9.73 -4.80 -4.98
C VAL A 145 9.54 -3.36 -4.54
N GLY A 146 8.33 -2.88 -4.60
CA GLY A 146 7.93 -1.62 -3.99
C GLY A 146 6.71 -1.81 -3.13
N GLY A 147 6.63 -1.11 -2.02
CA GLY A 147 5.47 -1.25 -1.14
C GLY A 147 5.47 -0.37 0.10
N LYS A 148 4.39 -0.48 0.86
CA LYS A 148 4.16 0.31 2.08
C LYS A 148 3.66 -0.57 3.22
N THR A 149 4.28 -0.39 4.37
CA THR A 149 3.85 -0.96 5.66
C THR A 149 2.69 -0.17 6.26
N GLY A 150 1.81 -0.84 6.96
CA GLY A 150 0.79 -0.25 7.82
C GLY A 150 0.75 -0.97 9.17
N THR A 151 0.67 -0.22 10.25
CA THR A 151 0.46 -0.75 11.60
C THR A 151 -0.64 0.07 12.26
N ALA A 152 -1.75 -0.57 12.60
CA ALA A 152 -2.89 0.07 13.24
C ALA A 152 -3.28 -0.66 14.51
N ASN A 153 -3.62 0.07 15.54
CA ASN A 153 -4.24 -0.49 16.75
C ASN A 153 -5.69 -0.88 16.46
N LYS A 154 -6.15 -1.97 17.07
CA LYS A 154 -7.54 -2.39 16.93
C LYS A 154 -8.46 -1.57 17.83
N LEU A 155 -9.68 -1.39 17.37
CA LEU A 155 -10.74 -0.81 18.17
C LEU A 155 -11.38 -1.93 19.01
N VAL A 156 -11.23 -1.85 20.33
CA VAL A 156 -11.81 -2.79 21.28
C VAL A 156 -12.64 -2.00 22.31
N GLY A 157 -13.92 -2.33 22.43
CA GLY A 157 -14.80 -1.64 23.37
C GLY A 157 -14.96 -0.12 23.12
N GLY A 158 -14.79 0.34 21.87
CA GLY A 158 -14.91 1.76 21.50
C GLY A 158 -13.64 2.60 21.65
N SER A 159 -12.51 2.01 22.08
CA SER A 159 -11.20 2.66 22.16
C SER A 159 -10.11 1.87 21.44
N TYR A 160 -9.04 2.56 21.00
CA TYR A 160 -7.89 1.90 20.40
C TYR A 160 -7.06 1.20 21.48
N ASP A 161 -6.95 -0.13 21.35
CA ASP A 161 -6.11 -0.94 22.22
C ASP A 161 -4.66 -0.93 21.73
N LYS A 162 -3.72 -0.64 22.64
CA LYS A 162 -2.29 -0.56 22.32
C LYS A 162 -1.63 -1.94 22.18
N ASP A 163 -2.26 -2.97 22.74
CA ASP A 163 -1.70 -4.32 22.78
C ASP A 163 -2.20 -5.20 21.65
N THR A 164 -3.30 -4.80 20.98
CA THR A 164 -3.84 -5.50 19.83
C THR A 164 -3.67 -4.68 18.56
N ARG A 165 -3.00 -5.28 17.57
CA ARG A 165 -2.62 -4.59 16.33
C ARG A 165 -3.03 -5.39 15.11
N ARG A 166 -3.29 -4.66 14.02
CA ARG A 166 -3.29 -5.19 12.66
C ARG A 166 -2.08 -4.63 11.94
N THR A 167 -1.33 -5.52 11.31
CA THR A 167 -0.20 -5.12 10.47
C THR A 167 -0.48 -5.50 9.03
N THR A 168 -0.15 -4.59 8.13
CA THR A 168 -0.41 -4.76 6.71
C THR A 168 0.83 -4.42 5.90
N PHE A 169 0.95 -5.05 4.74
CA PHE A 169 1.86 -4.65 3.70
C PHE A 169 1.16 -4.73 2.36
N MET A 170 1.24 -3.65 1.61
CA MET A 170 0.82 -3.60 0.21
C MET A 170 2.04 -3.38 -0.65
N GLY A 171 2.28 -4.28 -1.61
CA GLY A 171 3.41 -4.18 -2.51
C GLY A 171 3.13 -4.74 -3.88
N ALA A 172 3.94 -4.31 -4.85
CA ALA A 172 3.91 -4.81 -6.22
C ALA A 172 5.24 -5.43 -6.62
N PHE A 173 5.18 -6.42 -7.49
CA PHE A 173 6.34 -7.12 -8.04
C PHE A 173 6.03 -7.75 -9.42
N PRO A 174 7.03 -7.87 -10.32
CA PRO A 174 8.26 -7.08 -10.32
C PRO A 174 7.91 -5.61 -10.56
N LEU A 175 8.58 -4.67 -9.86
CA LEU A 175 8.18 -3.27 -9.84
C LEU A 175 8.50 -2.51 -11.13
N ASP A 176 9.54 -2.92 -11.87
CA ASP A 176 9.93 -2.37 -13.17
C ASP A 176 8.86 -2.58 -14.25
N LYS A 177 8.18 -3.74 -14.18
CA LYS A 177 7.01 -4.08 -15.01
C LYS A 177 5.93 -4.71 -14.14
N PRO A 178 5.16 -3.91 -13.39
CA PRO A 178 4.25 -4.44 -12.38
C PRO A 178 3.23 -5.40 -12.98
N LYS A 179 3.27 -6.66 -12.53
CA LYS A 179 2.32 -7.71 -12.91
C LYS A 179 1.38 -8.06 -11.76
N TYR A 180 1.90 -8.01 -10.54
CA TYR A 180 1.18 -8.45 -9.35
C TYR A 180 1.21 -7.37 -8.29
N ILE A 181 0.06 -7.18 -7.66
CA ILE A 181 -0.08 -6.48 -6.40
C ILE A 181 -0.50 -7.50 -5.34
N MET A 182 0.12 -7.43 -4.18
CA MET A 182 -0.23 -8.27 -3.04
C MET A 182 -0.48 -7.41 -1.82
N PHE A 183 -1.64 -7.61 -1.21
CA PHE A 183 -1.99 -7.03 0.08
C PHE A 183 -2.01 -8.13 1.13
N LEU A 184 -1.16 -8.00 2.13
CA LEU A 184 -1.09 -8.90 3.27
C LEU A 184 -1.60 -8.22 4.53
N LEU A 185 -2.34 -8.96 5.33
CA LEU A 185 -2.81 -8.53 6.65
C LEU A 185 -2.53 -9.64 7.67
N LEU A 186 -1.91 -9.28 8.77
CA LEU A 186 -1.80 -10.11 9.97
C LEU A 186 -2.62 -9.47 11.07
N ASP A 187 -3.56 -10.23 11.62
CA ASP A 187 -4.39 -9.80 12.74
C ASP A 187 -3.79 -10.30 14.05
N GLU A 188 -3.50 -9.38 14.95
CA GLU A 188 -2.88 -9.62 16.26
C GLU A 188 -1.57 -10.44 16.19
N PRO A 189 -0.62 -10.06 15.32
CA PRO A 189 0.65 -10.77 15.30
C PRO A 189 1.36 -10.62 16.65
N LYS A 190 1.90 -11.73 17.15
CA LYS A 190 2.65 -11.72 18.39
C LYS A 190 4.13 -11.41 18.13
N PRO A 191 4.79 -10.67 19.02
CA PRO A 191 6.23 -10.50 18.95
C PRO A 191 6.95 -11.84 19.11
N THR A 192 8.09 -11.98 18.47
CA THR A 192 8.97 -13.16 18.53
C THR A 192 10.41 -12.73 18.80
N GLU A 193 11.30 -13.67 19.11
CA GLU A 193 12.73 -13.36 19.23
C GLU A 193 13.28 -12.79 17.91
N ASN A 194 12.89 -13.34 16.76
CA ASN A 194 13.32 -12.88 15.44
C ASN A 194 12.79 -11.46 15.10
N SER A 195 11.75 -11.01 15.76
CA SER A 195 11.23 -9.65 15.63
C SER A 195 11.73 -8.72 16.73
N HIS A 196 12.71 -9.13 17.54
CA HIS A 196 13.26 -8.38 18.67
C HIS A 196 12.16 -7.87 19.63
N GLY A 197 11.14 -8.66 19.87
CA GLY A 197 10.00 -8.26 20.69
C GLY A 197 9.05 -7.24 20.05
N LEU A 198 9.19 -6.96 18.76
CA LEU A 198 8.36 -5.98 18.04
C LEU A 198 7.24 -6.67 17.26
N ALA A 199 6.03 -6.13 17.34
CA ALA A 199 4.85 -6.59 16.59
C ALA A 199 4.43 -5.56 15.52
N THR A 200 5.38 -4.85 14.91
CA THR A 200 5.10 -3.87 13.86
C THR A 200 5.24 -4.47 12.47
N ALA A 201 4.62 -3.84 11.48
CA ALA A 201 4.55 -4.35 10.11
C ALA A 201 5.93 -4.62 9.47
N GLY A 202 6.92 -3.77 9.74
CA GLY A 202 8.29 -3.95 9.23
C GLY A 202 8.99 -5.21 9.76
N TRP A 203 8.52 -5.76 10.90
CA TRP A 203 9.12 -6.92 11.55
C TRP A 203 8.36 -8.22 11.37
N ASN A 204 7.11 -8.16 10.89
CA ASN A 204 6.30 -9.37 10.70
C ASN A 204 5.75 -9.47 9.26
N VAL A 205 4.86 -8.61 8.81
CA VAL A 205 4.22 -8.76 7.50
C VAL A 205 5.16 -8.43 6.33
N ALA A 206 6.14 -7.51 6.49
CA ALA A 206 7.11 -7.20 5.45
C ALA A 206 8.02 -8.42 5.11
N PRO A 207 8.68 -9.08 6.07
CA PRO A 207 9.42 -10.30 5.79
C PRO A 207 8.53 -11.45 5.30
N THR A 208 7.27 -11.53 5.75
CA THR A 208 6.29 -12.49 5.22
C THR A 208 6.04 -12.27 3.73
N PHE A 209 5.89 -11.01 3.31
CA PHE A 209 5.77 -10.65 1.89
C PHE A 209 6.99 -11.13 1.09
N SER A 210 8.20 -10.81 1.55
CA SER A 210 9.45 -11.26 0.92
C SER A 210 9.49 -12.78 0.75
N ASN A 211 9.16 -13.51 1.81
CA ASN A 211 9.14 -14.98 1.80
C ASN A 211 8.11 -15.56 0.82
N ILE A 212 6.94 -14.93 0.72
CA ILE A 212 5.91 -15.34 -0.25
C ILE A 212 6.42 -15.09 -1.66
N VAL A 213 6.88 -13.85 -1.98
CA VAL A 213 7.37 -13.49 -3.31
C VAL A 213 8.50 -14.41 -3.75
N ARG A 214 9.47 -14.68 -2.88
CA ARG A 214 10.59 -15.59 -3.16
C ARG A 214 10.13 -16.99 -3.57
N ARG A 215 9.03 -17.48 -2.97
CA ARG A 215 8.47 -18.81 -3.28
C ARG A 215 7.63 -18.81 -4.55
N ILE A 216 6.81 -17.77 -4.76
CA ILE A 216 5.87 -17.77 -5.89
C ILE A 216 6.46 -17.22 -7.18
N ALA A 217 7.51 -16.40 -7.13
CA ALA A 217 8.11 -15.78 -8.32
C ALA A 217 8.51 -16.81 -9.40
N PRO A 218 9.18 -17.94 -9.07
CA PRO A 218 9.46 -18.97 -10.06
C PRO A 218 8.20 -19.62 -10.64
N MET A 219 7.15 -19.78 -9.83
CA MET A 219 5.86 -20.36 -10.28
C MET A 219 5.11 -19.41 -11.23
N LEU A 220 5.38 -18.11 -11.14
CA LEU A 220 4.79 -17.06 -11.95
C LEU A 220 5.67 -16.65 -13.14
N ASP A 221 6.73 -17.42 -13.42
CA ASP A 221 7.75 -17.13 -14.44
C ASP A 221 8.31 -15.69 -14.34
N ILE A 222 8.51 -15.22 -13.12
CA ILE A 222 9.18 -13.96 -12.86
C ILE A 222 10.69 -14.23 -12.82
N LYS A 223 11.39 -13.69 -13.82
CA LYS A 223 12.85 -13.79 -13.91
C LYS A 223 13.49 -12.72 -13.06
N PRO A 224 14.66 -13.01 -12.45
CA PRO A 224 15.45 -11.99 -11.78
C PRO A 224 15.75 -10.81 -12.71
N SER A 225 15.67 -9.60 -12.17
CA SER A 225 16.07 -8.39 -12.88
C SER A 225 17.58 -8.37 -13.10
N SER A 226 18.05 -7.85 -14.25
CA SER A 226 19.47 -7.69 -14.50
C SER A 226 20.07 -6.65 -13.54
N ILE A 227 21.34 -6.82 -13.16
CA ILE A 227 22.07 -5.90 -12.28
C ILE A 227 22.08 -4.47 -12.85
N GLU A 228 22.17 -4.31 -14.18
CA GLU A 228 22.11 -3.01 -14.85
C GLU A 228 20.82 -2.25 -14.58
N ARG A 229 19.66 -2.94 -14.56
CA ARG A 229 18.37 -2.31 -14.22
C ARG A 229 18.27 -1.92 -12.73
N LEU A 230 18.96 -2.64 -11.84
CA LEU A 230 19.04 -2.27 -10.43
C LEU A 230 19.78 -0.93 -10.28
N TYR A 231 20.92 -0.76 -10.96
CA TYR A 231 21.68 0.49 -10.93
C TYR A 231 20.91 1.67 -11.52
N ASP A 232 20.18 1.49 -12.61
CA ASP A 232 19.37 2.55 -13.21
C ASP A 232 18.25 3.01 -12.27
N TYR A 233 17.62 2.10 -11.55
CA TYR A 233 16.58 2.44 -10.58
C TYR A 233 17.15 3.16 -9.34
N ASP A 234 18.31 2.72 -8.85
CA ASP A 234 19.01 3.35 -7.73
C ASP A 234 19.52 4.76 -8.09
N GLN A 235 20.05 4.98 -9.31
CA GLN A 235 20.43 6.30 -9.80
C GLN A 235 19.24 7.26 -9.91
N ILE A 236 18.06 6.77 -10.30
CA ILE A 236 16.85 7.58 -10.37
C ILE A 236 16.38 7.99 -8.97
N VAL A 237 16.61 7.17 -7.96
CA VAL A 237 16.27 7.46 -6.56
C VAL A 237 17.20 8.52 -5.99
N VAL A 238 18.50 8.43 -6.25
CA VAL A 238 19.52 9.40 -5.78
C VAL A 238 19.34 10.77 -6.43
N ALA A 239 18.96 10.82 -7.72
CA ALA A 239 18.72 12.08 -8.44
C ALA A 239 17.40 12.80 -8.04
N SER A 240 16.58 12.18 -7.21
CA SER A 240 15.26 12.71 -6.78
C SER A 240 15.28 13.31 -5.37
N ASN A 241 16.43 13.29 -4.70
CA ASN A 241 16.73 13.90 -3.40
C ASN A 241 17.51 15.19 -3.60
#